data_ae9218134005b086d056591d6748a674
#
_entry.id   ae9218134005b086d056591d6748a674
#
_cell.length_a   1.000
_cell.length_b   1.000
_cell.length_c   1.000
_cell.angle_alpha   90.00
_cell.angle_beta   90.00
_cell.angle_gamma   90.00
#
_symmetry.space_group_name_H-M   'P 1'
#
loop_
_entity.id
_entity.type
_entity.pdbx_description
1 polymer ?
#
loop_
_entity_poly.entity_id
_entity_poly.type
_entity_poly.pdbx_seq_one_letter_code
_entity_poly.pdbx_strand_id
1 'polypeptide(L)'
;MEMQRLHLYQLGPRAYALSRKKEIFKRNFQDRMHRIHFAQTYSEACLPVVVNKHNSLIRRKLGKVDQQLQENKAVNLALAAPRLTHLLIRPGETFSFWHCVGECTAEKGYREGLTISGNHPSSSIGGGMCQMTNLIHWMVL
;
A
#
# COMPACT_ATOMS: atom_id res chain seq x y z
N MET A 1 -37.67 3.04 -8.85
CA MET A 1 -36.54 3.75 -9.52
C MET A 1 -35.52 4.07 -8.43
N GLU A 2 -34.53 3.18 -8.24
CA GLU A 2 -33.45 3.43 -7.27
C GLU A 2 -32.55 4.52 -7.81
N MET A 3 -32.56 5.67 -7.14
CA MET A 3 -31.59 6.72 -7.40
C MET A 3 -30.21 6.21 -6.98
N GLN A 4 -29.39 5.78 -7.94
CA GLN A 4 -27.98 5.50 -7.69
C GLN A 4 -27.32 6.78 -7.19
N ARG A 5 -26.94 6.77 -5.92
CA ARG A 5 -26.16 7.87 -5.33
C ARG A 5 -24.80 7.92 -6.01
N LEU A 6 -24.60 8.90 -6.87
CA LEU A 6 -23.30 9.20 -7.47
C LEU A 6 -22.30 9.50 -6.36
N HIS A 7 -21.25 8.70 -6.29
CA HIS A 7 -20.17 8.95 -5.35
C HIS A 7 -19.22 10.04 -5.89
N LEU A 8 -18.71 10.89 -5.01
CA LEU A 8 -17.82 12.00 -5.36
C LEU A 8 -16.63 11.57 -6.24
N TYR A 9 -16.10 10.37 -6.05
CA TYR A 9 -14.97 9.86 -6.85
C TYR A 9 -15.31 9.61 -8.33
N GLN A 10 -16.60 9.53 -8.68
CA GLN A 10 -17.07 9.32 -10.06
C GLN A 10 -17.16 10.61 -10.87
N LEU A 11 -17.03 11.77 -10.21
CA LEU A 11 -17.19 13.10 -10.81
C LEU A 11 -15.91 13.65 -11.47
N GLY A 12 -14.82 12.85 -11.51
CA GLY A 12 -13.58 13.22 -12.18
C GLY A 12 -12.33 13.25 -11.28
N PRO A 13 -11.14 13.50 -11.85
CA PRO A 13 -9.87 13.36 -11.13
C PRO A 13 -9.73 14.29 -9.91
N ARG A 14 -10.24 15.51 -9.99
CA ARG A 14 -10.19 16.48 -8.88
C ARG A 14 -11.11 16.07 -7.72
N ALA A 15 -12.32 15.60 -8.05
CA ALA A 15 -13.27 15.09 -7.07
C ALA A 15 -12.77 13.79 -6.43
N TYR A 16 -12.12 12.92 -7.19
CA TYR A 16 -11.43 11.73 -6.68
C TYR A 16 -10.33 12.12 -5.68
N ALA A 17 -9.45 13.08 -6.02
CA ALA A 17 -8.39 13.53 -5.13
C ALA A 17 -8.93 14.12 -3.82
N LEU A 18 -10.02 14.89 -3.90
CA LEU A 18 -10.70 15.46 -2.72
C LEU A 18 -11.33 14.37 -1.86
N SER A 19 -12.02 13.40 -2.48
CA SER A 19 -12.60 12.26 -1.78
C SER A 19 -11.52 11.44 -1.05
N ARG A 20 -10.38 11.18 -1.71
CA ARG A 20 -9.24 10.49 -1.10
C ARG A 20 -8.68 11.25 0.11
N LYS A 21 -8.47 12.56 0.00
CA LYS A 21 -8.01 13.38 1.13
C LYS A 21 -8.99 13.35 2.30
N LYS A 22 -10.29 13.40 2.03
CA LYS A 22 -11.35 13.27 3.04
C LYS A 22 -11.26 11.94 3.78
N GLU A 23 -11.11 10.82 3.06
CA GLU A 23 -11.02 9.49 3.68
C GLU A 23 -9.72 9.34 4.51
N ILE A 24 -8.59 9.86 4.03
CA ILE A 24 -7.33 9.89 4.79
C ILE A 24 -7.50 10.70 6.08
N PHE A 25 -8.11 11.90 6.00
CA PHE A 25 -8.36 12.73 7.16
C PHE A 25 -9.28 12.04 8.18
N LYS A 26 -10.39 11.46 7.70
CA LYS A 26 -11.32 10.69 8.52
C LYS A 26 -10.62 9.54 9.24
N ARG A 27 -9.78 8.79 8.53
CA ARG A 27 -9.02 7.68 9.11
C ARG A 27 -8.04 8.16 10.18
N ASN A 28 -7.25 9.19 9.89
CA ASN A 28 -6.31 9.75 10.86
C ASN A 28 -7.02 10.30 12.11
N PHE A 29 -8.19 10.89 11.94
CA PHE A 29 -9.01 11.35 13.05
C PHE A 29 -9.52 10.18 13.91
N GLN A 30 -10.01 9.12 13.28
CA GLN A 30 -10.44 7.90 13.96
C GLN A 30 -9.30 7.24 14.73
N ASP A 31 -8.13 7.09 14.09
CA ASP A 31 -6.94 6.50 14.71
C ASP A 31 -6.51 7.30 15.96
N ARG A 32 -6.59 8.62 15.89
CA ARG A 32 -6.31 9.50 17.04
C ARG A 32 -7.36 9.37 18.14
N MET A 33 -8.64 9.31 17.79
CA MET A 33 -9.73 9.12 18.75
C MET A 33 -9.64 7.79 19.48
N HIS A 34 -9.28 6.73 18.76
CA HIS A 34 -9.09 5.40 19.33
C HIS A 34 -7.73 5.21 20.02
N ARG A 35 -6.88 6.27 20.07
CA ARG A 35 -5.54 6.25 20.68
C ARG A 35 -4.69 5.08 20.17
N ILE A 36 -4.72 4.83 18.86
CA ILE A 36 -3.96 3.75 18.27
C ILE A 36 -2.47 4.04 18.36
N HIS A 37 -1.73 3.13 18.97
CA HIS A 37 -0.28 3.16 19.04
C HIS A 37 0.31 2.43 17.85
N PHE A 38 0.85 3.17 16.89
CA PHE A 38 1.50 2.57 15.73
C PHE A 38 2.93 2.16 16.04
N ALA A 39 3.33 1.01 15.50
CA ALA A 39 4.73 0.58 15.51
C ALA A 39 5.59 1.56 14.70
N GLN A 40 6.63 2.11 15.32
CA GLN A 40 7.52 3.11 14.74
C GLN A 40 9.00 2.85 15.09
N THR A 41 9.26 1.80 15.85
CA THR A 41 10.62 1.44 16.27
C THR A 41 11.26 0.54 15.21
N TYR A 42 12.46 0.87 14.81
CA TYR A 42 13.29 0.05 13.92
C TYR A 42 14.45 -0.55 14.71
N SER A 43 14.81 -1.80 14.42
CA SER A 43 15.92 -2.49 15.07
C SER A 43 16.84 -3.09 14.00
N GLU A 44 18.13 -2.78 14.06
CA GLU A 44 19.12 -3.41 13.18
C GLU A 44 19.36 -4.87 13.54
N ALA A 45 19.12 -5.23 14.79
CA ALA A 45 19.24 -6.61 15.25
C ALA A 45 18.03 -7.43 14.79
N CYS A 46 18.28 -8.51 14.06
CA CYS A 46 17.26 -9.51 13.76
C CYS A 46 16.84 -10.25 15.03
N LEU A 47 15.56 -10.51 15.17
CA LEU A 47 15.05 -11.39 16.22
C LEU A 47 15.58 -12.82 16.00
N PRO A 48 15.90 -13.56 17.08
CA PRO A 48 16.59 -14.84 16.99
C PRO A 48 15.77 -15.96 16.35
N VAL A 49 14.45 -15.80 16.30
CA VAL A 49 13.52 -16.80 15.78
C VAL A 49 12.80 -16.30 14.54
N VAL A 50 12.93 -17.04 13.44
CA VAL A 50 12.13 -16.81 12.23
C VAL A 50 10.82 -17.56 12.38
N VAL A 51 9.72 -16.82 12.55
CA VAL A 51 8.37 -17.41 12.73
C VAL A 51 7.75 -17.78 11.39
N ASN A 52 7.93 -16.96 10.36
CA ASN A 52 7.36 -17.21 9.04
C ASN A 52 8.26 -16.68 7.93
N LYS A 53 8.17 -17.28 6.76
CA LYS A 53 8.90 -16.86 5.55
C LYS A 53 8.03 -17.10 4.34
N HIS A 54 7.84 -16.07 3.52
CA HIS A 54 7.06 -16.17 2.29
C HIS A 54 7.78 -15.47 1.13
N ASN A 55 7.70 -16.07 -0.06
CA ASN A 55 8.26 -15.49 -1.29
C ASN A 55 7.15 -15.24 -2.29
N SER A 56 7.23 -14.13 -3.01
CA SER A 56 6.28 -13.77 -4.06
C SER A 56 7.02 -13.34 -5.32
N LEU A 57 6.60 -13.90 -6.47
CA LEU A 57 7.19 -13.54 -7.75
C LEU A 57 6.74 -12.13 -8.15
N ILE A 58 7.68 -11.19 -8.22
CA ILE A 58 7.40 -9.78 -8.53
C ILE A 58 7.08 -9.60 -10.01
N ARG A 59 7.89 -10.17 -10.90
CA ARG A 59 7.71 -10.05 -12.35
C ARG A 59 6.94 -11.25 -12.88
N ARG A 60 5.73 -11.02 -13.33
CA ARG A 60 4.88 -12.04 -13.95
C ARG A 60 4.50 -11.62 -15.36
N LYS A 61 4.55 -12.53 -16.31
CA LYS A 61 3.95 -12.33 -17.63
C LYS A 61 2.43 -12.47 -17.48
N LEU A 62 1.70 -11.37 -17.57
CA LEU A 62 0.25 -11.32 -17.44
C LEU A 62 -0.36 -10.95 -18.80
N GLY A 63 -0.49 -11.93 -19.69
CA GLY A 63 -1.15 -11.76 -20.99
C GLY A 63 -0.63 -10.55 -21.78
N LYS A 64 -1.51 -9.62 -22.10
CA LYS A 64 -1.21 -8.38 -22.86
C LYS A 64 -0.81 -7.18 -22.00
N VAL A 65 -0.54 -7.38 -20.70
CA VAL A 65 -0.11 -6.27 -19.82
C VAL A 65 1.29 -5.82 -20.19
N ASP A 66 1.48 -4.51 -20.30
CA ASP A 66 2.76 -3.89 -20.59
C ASP A 66 3.82 -4.32 -19.56
N GLN A 67 4.92 -4.86 -20.05
CA GLN A 67 6.02 -5.32 -19.22
C GLN A 67 6.69 -4.18 -18.46
N GLN A 68 6.64 -2.96 -18.98
CA GLN A 68 7.17 -1.77 -18.30
C GLN A 68 6.45 -1.51 -16.99
N LEU A 69 5.15 -1.77 -16.90
CA LEU A 69 4.38 -1.65 -15.64
C LEU A 69 4.84 -2.66 -14.59
N GLN A 70 5.32 -3.84 -15.01
CA GLN A 70 5.89 -4.84 -14.10
C GLN A 70 7.27 -4.42 -13.57
N GLU A 71 8.10 -3.82 -14.44
CA GLU A 71 9.40 -3.28 -14.03
C GLU A 71 9.22 -2.09 -13.08
N ASN A 72 8.32 -1.19 -13.40
CA ASN A 72 7.99 -0.06 -12.53
C ASN A 72 7.42 -0.52 -11.18
N LYS A 73 6.62 -1.59 -11.16
CA LYS A 73 6.18 -2.22 -9.92
C LYS A 73 7.37 -2.70 -9.08
N ALA A 74 8.36 -3.32 -9.67
CA ALA A 74 9.56 -3.76 -8.95
C ALA A 74 10.30 -2.57 -8.31
N VAL A 75 10.43 -1.46 -9.04
CA VAL A 75 10.99 -0.20 -8.50
C VAL A 75 10.17 0.31 -7.32
N ASN A 76 8.84 0.37 -7.46
CA ASN A 76 7.95 0.84 -6.41
C ASN A 76 8.06 -0.01 -5.13
N LEU A 77 8.13 -1.33 -5.28
CA LEU A 77 8.32 -2.25 -4.15
C LEU A 77 9.69 -2.05 -3.47
N ALA A 78 10.74 -1.84 -4.27
CA ALA A 78 12.08 -1.57 -3.74
C ALA A 78 12.16 -0.25 -2.96
N LEU A 79 11.40 0.78 -3.35
CA LEU A 79 11.29 2.05 -2.62
C LEU A 79 10.51 1.92 -1.31
N ALA A 80 9.50 1.06 -1.28
CA ALA A 80 8.67 0.85 -0.09
C ALA A 80 9.32 -0.10 0.93
N ALA A 81 10.07 -1.10 0.49
CA ALA A 81 10.63 -2.16 1.33
C ALA A 81 11.47 -1.64 2.51
N PRO A 82 12.39 -0.65 2.35
CA PRO A 82 13.16 -0.13 3.47
C PRO A 82 12.33 0.50 4.58
N ARG A 83 11.12 0.96 4.25
CA ARG A 83 10.18 1.54 5.23
C ARG A 83 9.52 0.50 6.13
N LEU A 84 9.62 -0.77 5.77
CA LEU A 84 9.00 -1.90 6.46
C LEU A 84 10.03 -2.85 7.05
N THR A 85 11.20 -2.89 6.46
CA THR A 85 12.32 -3.73 6.90
C THR A 85 12.78 -3.30 8.29
N HIS A 86 13.00 -4.29 9.16
CA HIS A 86 13.43 -4.07 10.54
C HIS A 86 12.43 -3.34 11.46
N LEU A 87 11.19 -3.13 11.02
CA LEU A 87 10.15 -2.59 11.88
C LEU A 87 9.85 -3.59 13.01
N LEU A 88 10.03 -3.17 14.24
CA LEU A 88 9.71 -3.93 15.44
C LEU A 88 8.29 -3.58 15.89
N ILE A 89 7.44 -4.60 16.02
CA ILE A 89 6.08 -4.46 16.52
C ILE A 89 6.03 -5.05 17.92
N ARG A 90 5.75 -4.22 18.91
CA ARG A 90 5.64 -4.65 20.32
C ARG A 90 4.19 -4.99 20.67
N PRO A 91 3.95 -5.76 21.76
CA PRO A 91 2.61 -5.95 22.28
C PRO A 91 1.87 -4.63 22.49
N GLY A 92 0.64 -4.54 22.02
CA GLY A 92 -0.17 -3.31 22.05
C GLY A 92 0.07 -2.31 20.92
N GLU A 93 1.08 -2.52 20.08
CA GLU A 93 1.30 -1.69 18.89
C GLU A 93 0.55 -2.23 17.67
N THR A 94 0.16 -1.32 16.79
CA THR A 94 -0.53 -1.62 15.55
C THR A 94 0.41 -1.41 14.36
N PHE A 95 0.55 -2.42 13.51
CA PHE A 95 1.18 -2.24 12.21
C PHE A 95 0.24 -1.53 11.24
N SER A 96 0.72 -0.47 10.60
CA SER A 96 0.00 0.20 9.51
C SER A 96 0.92 0.42 8.32
N PHE A 97 0.65 -0.29 7.23
CA PHE A 97 1.39 -0.16 5.98
C PHE A 97 1.49 1.31 5.50
N TRP A 98 0.35 2.00 5.50
CA TRP A 98 0.28 3.39 5.04
C TRP A 98 0.96 4.37 5.98
N HIS A 99 1.01 4.07 7.26
CA HIS A 99 1.73 4.88 8.23
C HIS A 99 3.25 4.77 8.02
N CYS A 100 3.75 3.59 7.68
CA CYS A 100 5.17 3.34 7.42
C CYS A 100 5.61 3.87 6.05
N VAL A 101 4.89 3.54 4.98
CA VAL A 101 5.26 3.86 3.60
C VAL A 101 4.82 5.28 3.21
N GLY A 102 3.67 5.71 3.69
CA GLY A 102 3.06 6.98 3.34
C GLY A 102 2.50 7.00 1.93
N GLU A 103 2.26 8.19 1.41
CA GLU A 103 1.74 8.38 0.06
C GLU A 103 2.83 8.14 -0.99
N CYS A 104 2.54 7.28 -1.97
CA CYS A 104 3.42 6.95 -3.07
C CYS A 104 3.27 8.02 -4.17
N THR A 105 4.17 8.99 -4.22
CA THR A 105 4.14 10.08 -5.20
C THR A 105 5.32 10.00 -6.16
N ALA A 106 5.19 10.62 -7.34
CA ALA A 106 6.26 10.71 -8.33
C ALA A 106 7.50 11.44 -7.78
N GLU A 107 7.30 12.46 -6.94
CA GLU A 107 8.38 13.22 -6.29
C GLU A 107 9.25 12.34 -5.38
N LYS A 108 8.68 11.29 -4.79
CA LYS A 108 9.40 10.27 -4.00
C LYS A 108 10.03 9.17 -4.87
N GLY A 109 9.99 9.29 -6.20
CA GLY A 109 10.53 8.33 -7.14
C GLY A 109 9.60 7.17 -7.51
N TYR A 110 8.36 7.14 -7.01
CA TYR A 110 7.40 6.12 -7.40
C TYR A 110 6.97 6.30 -8.85
N ARG A 111 6.89 5.20 -9.56
CA ARG A 111 6.56 5.14 -10.98
C ARG A 111 5.14 4.62 -11.20
N GLU A 112 4.65 4.85 -12.41
CA GLU A 112 3.39 4.27 -12.84
C GLU A 112 3.55 2.75 -12.96
N GLY A 113 2.82 2.02 -12.16
CA GLY A 113 2.88 0.55 -12.08
C GLY A 113 1.49 -0.05 -12.18
N LEU A 114 1.44 -1.39 -12.33
CA LEU A 114 0.20 -2.13 -12.47
C LEU A 114 -0.67 -2.02 -11.21
N THR A 115 -1.93 -1.67 -11.42
CA THR A 115 -3.00 -1.70 -10.40
C THR A 115 -4.21 -2.45 -10.94
N ILE A 116 -5.16 -2.75 -10.07
CA ILE A 116 -6.46 -3.31 -10.43
C ILE A 116 -7.53 -2.29 -10.02
N SER A 117 -8.34 -1.89 -10.98
CA SER A 117 -9.47 -0.99 -10.75
C SER A 117 -10.74 -1.61 -11.32
N GLY A 118 -11.76 -1.80 -10.49
CA GLY A 118 -13.02 -2.36 -10.93
C GLY A 118 -12.90 -3.71 -11.67
N ASN A 119 -12.04 -4.60 -11.20
CA ASN A 119 -11.77 -5.93 -11.78
C ASN A 119 -11.03 -5.91 -13.14
N HIS A 120 -10.49 -4.77 -13.55
CA HIS A 120 -9.67 -4.63 -14.76
C HIS A 120 -8.25 -4.17 -14.43
N PRO A 121 -7.24 -4.62 -15.22
CA PRO A 121 -5.89 -4.06 -15.14
C PRO A 121 -5.91 -2.56 -15.42
N SER A 122 -5.23 -1.80 -14.60
CA SER A 122 -5.08 -0.35 -14.70
C SER A 122 -3.65 0.04 -14.31
N SER A 123 -3.31 1.31 -14.42
CA SER A 123 -2.03 1.82 -13.96
C SER A 123 -2.20 3.04 -13.07
N SER A 124 -1.29 3.21 -12.12
CA SER A 124 -1.19 4.42 -11.29
C SER A 124 0.20 4.57 -10.69
N ILE A 125 0.55 5.80 -10.29
CA ILE A 125 1.78 6.06 -9.52
C ILE A 125 1.75 5.23 -8.23
N GLY A 126 2.83 4.51 -7.94
CA GLY A 126 2.92 3.58 -6.82
C GLY A 126 2.20 2.25 -7.04
N GLY A 127 1.83 1.92 -8.29
CA GLY A 127 1.21 0.63 -8.60
C GLY A 127 2.08 -0.55 -8.17
N GLY A 128 1.42 -1.62 -7.69
CA GLY A 128 2.07 -2.84 -7.18
C GLY A 128 2.07 -2.98 -5.66
N MET A 129 1.71 -1.95 -4.89
CA MET A 129 1.70 -2.01 -3.42
C MET A 129 0.77 -3.10 -2.87
N CYS A 130 -0.31 -3.44 -3.58
CA CYS A 130 -1.19 -4.54 -3.21
C CYS A 130 -0.46 -5.89 -3.11
N GLN A 131 0.57 -6.12 -3.93
CA GLN A 131 1.38 -7.34 -3.83
C GLN A 131 2.17 -7.37 -2.52
N MET A 132 2.73 -6.24 -2.08
CA MET A 132 3.45 -6.16 -0.81
C MET A 132 2.53 -6.33 0.39
N THR A 133 1.37 -5.69 0.37
CA THR A 133 0.38 -5.85 1.45
C THR A 133 -0.14 -7.27 1.56
N ASN A 134 -0.37 -7.95 0.42
CA ASN A 134 -0.72 -9.37 0.41
C ASN A 134 0.41 -10.25 0.96
N LEU A 135 1.67 -9.97 0.59
CA LEU A 135 2.82 -10.70 1.12
C LEU A 135 2.89 -10.59 2.66
N ILE A 136 2.74 -9.38 3.18
CA ILE A 136 2.74 -9.14 4.63
C ILE A 136 1.57 -9.87 5.29
N HIS A 137 0.38 -9.80 4.70
CA HIS A 137 -0.80 -10.50 5.20
C HIS A 137 -0.55 -12.01 5.34
N TRP A 138 0.02 -12.66 4.33
CA TRP A 138 0.38 -14.07 4.38
C TRP A 138 1.49 -14.40 5.39
N MET A 139 2.31 -13.43 5.75
CA MET A 139 3.34 -13.64 6.77
C MET A 139 2.82 -13.55 8.20
N VAL A 140 1.67 -12.89 8.42
CA VAL A 140 1.10 -12.68 9.77
C VAL A 140 -0.10 -13.56 10.08
N LEU A 141 -0.61 -14.30 9.08
CA LEU A 141 -1.63 -15.34 9.28
C LEU A 141 -0.99 -16.64 9.78
#